data_f599af3d8cd0adab255b8eeba460ea58
#
_entry.id   f599af3d8cd0adab255b8eeba460ea58
#
_cell.length_a   1.000
_cell.length_b   1.000
_cell.length_c   1.000
_cell.angle_alpha   90.00
_cell.angle_beta   90.00
_cell.angle_gamma   90.00
#
_symmetry.space_group_name_H-M   'P 1'
#
loop_
_entity.id
_entity.type
_entity.pdbx_description
1 polymer ?
#
loop_
_entity_poly.entity_id
_entity_poly.type
_entity_poly.pdbx_seq_one_letter_code
_entity_poly.pdbx_strand_id
1 'polypeptide(L)'
;MGNRLTKIYTKKGDDGTTDLGGNQRVPKYDQQIEVYGCLDELSAAIGILVAEGDISQNIQAFLCNAQQDLFNIAGELSAPEFKSIDEEKVEEIEVFIESINSQLPPLKEFVVPGVNLQSSRTHLARAICRRAERELVKLALEKEVNPNSLKYLNRLSDAFFVVARKLARDENENEVVWDHQRQEK
;
A
#
# COMPACT_ATOMS: atom_id res chain seq x y z
N MET A 1 7.03 -29.55 -5.44
CA MET A 1 7.41 -28.46 -4.51
C MET A 1 7.15 -28.97 -3.09
N GLY A 2 8.16 -28.99 -2.22
CA GLY A 2 7.96 -29.35 -0.81
C GLY A 2 7.20 -28.26 -0.05
N ASN A 3 6.51 -28.62 1.03
CA ASN A 3 5.83 -27.66 1.90
C ASN A 3 6.87 -26.67 2.47
N ARG A 4 6.74 -25.39 2.14
CA ARG A 4 7.69 -24.34 2.54
C ARG A 4 7.67 -24.07 4.06
N LEU A 5 6.53 -24.34 4.72
CA LEU A 5 6.33 -24.15 6.16
C LEU A 5 5.62 -25.37 6.74
N THR A 6 6.33 -26.21 7.45
CA THR A 6 5.79 -27.36 8.15
C THR A 6 5.47 -27.08 9.63
N LYS A 7 6.05 -26.01 10.18
CA LYS A 7 5.85 -25.57 11.57
C LYS A 7 5.70 -24.04 11.61
N ILE A 8 4.56 -23.58 12.13
CA ILE A 8 4.22 -22.16 12.13
C ILE A 8 5.04 -21.36 13.15
N TYR A 9 5.28 -21.90 14.33
CA TYR A 9 6.12 -21.24 15.34
C TYR A 9 7.43 -22.00 15.52
N THR A 10 8.54 -21.27 15.52
CA THR A 10 9.90 -21.85 15.68
C THR A 10 10.56 -21.48 16.99
N LYS A 11 10.01 -20.49 17.73
CA LYS A 11 10.56 -19.89 18.96
C LYS A 11 11.92 -19.20 18.77
N LYS A 12 12.45 -19.14 17.53
CA LYS A 12 13.77 -18.55 17.24
C LYS A 12 13.79 -17.02 17.40
N GLY A 13 12.62 -16.37 17.42
CA GLY A 13 12.50 -14.91 17.55
C GLY A 13 12.12 -14.43 18.94
N ASP A 14 12.07 -15.32 19.96
CA ASP A 14 11.67 -14.97 21.33
C ASP A 14 12.72 -14.10 22.02
N ASP A 15 13.95 -14.08 21.52
CA ASP A 15 15.07 -13.21 21.95
C ASP A 15 15.03 -11.80 21.37
N GLY A 16 13.97 -11.42 20.61
CA GLY A 16 13.85 -10.10 19.98
C GLY A 16 14.59 -9.98 18.65
N THR A 17 15.12 -11.09 18.08
CA THR A 17 15.75 -11.11 16.77
C THR A 17 14.89 -11.82 15.73
N THR A 18 15.15 -11.59 14.45
CA THR A 18 14.48 -12.25 13.33
C THR A 18 15.46 -12.53 12.18
N ASP A 19 15.05 -13.41 11.28
CA ASP A 19 15.83 -13.77 10.09
C ASP A 19 15.45 -12.83 8.93
N LEU A 20 16.46 -12.24 8.27
CA LEU A 20 16.30 -11.40 7.07
C LEU A 20 16.35 -12.20 5.76
N GLY A 21 16.62 -13.51 5.82
CA GLY A 21 17.02 -14.30 4.68
C GLY A 21 18.54 -14.48 4.62
N GLY A 22 19.04 -15.48 3.86
CA GLY A 22 20.48 -15.71 3.68
C GLY A 22 21.27 -16.02 4.96
N ASN A 23 20.64 -16.55 6.02
CA ASN A 23 21.21 -16.81 7.35
C ASN A 23 21.64 -15.54 8.14
N GLN A 24 21.20 -14.36 7.73
CA GLN A 24 21.43 -13.13 8.48
C GLN A 24 20.31 -12.89 9.50
N ARG A 25 20.66 -12.76 10.78
CA ARG A 25 19.73 -12.38 11.84
C ARG A 25 19.97 -10.93 12.26
N VAL A 26 18.85 -10.22 12.46
CA VAL A 26 18.84 -8.80 12.87
C VAL A 26 17.87 -8.61 14.04
N PRO A 27 17.99 -7.52 14.80
CA PRO A 27 16.96 -7.12 15.76
C PRO A 27 15.62 -6.89 15.07
N LYS A 28 14.51 -7.19 15.74
CA LYS A 28 13.16 -6.93 15.19
C LYS A 28 12.85 -5.44 14.94
N TYR A 29 13.64 -4.54 15.51
CA TYR A 29 13.57 -3.09 15.29
C TYR A 29 14.47 -2.60 14.14
N ASP A 30 15.10 -3.50 13.37
CA ASP A 30 15.85 -3.14 12.15
C ASP A 30 14.93 -2.44 11.14
N GLN A 31 15.46 -1.40 10.45
CA GLN A 31 14.71 -0.60 9.50
C GLN A 31 14.09 -1.43 8.36
N GLN A 32 14.76 -2.48 7.91
CA GLN A 32 14.22 -3.35 6.87
C GLN A 32 13.06 -4.21 7.38
N ILE A 33 13.08 -4.60 8.66
CA ILE A 33 11.96 -5.31 9.29
C ILE A 33 10.74 -4.38 9.45
N GLU A 34 10.97 -3.10 9.78
CA GLU A 34 9.90 -2.09 9.82
C GLU A 34 9.24 -1.93 8.45
N VAL A 35 10.04 -1.86 7.37
CA VAL A 35 9.49 -1.79 6.00
C VAL A 35 8.64 -3.03 5.69
N TYR A 36 9.13 -4.24 6.00
CA TYR A 36 8.33 -5.46 5.80
C TYR A 36 7.01 -5.43 6.55
N GLY A 37 7.04 -4.97 7.81
CA GLY A 37 5.82 -4.81 8.61
C GLY A 37 4.82 -3.82 7.99
N CYS A 38 5.30 -2.69 7.47
CA CYS A 38 4.45 -1.71 6.78
C CYS A 38 3.86 -2.24 5.48
N LEU A 39 4.63 -3.01 4.68
CA LEU A 39 4.14 -3.63 3.45
C LEU A 39 3.09 -4.71 3.75
N ASP A 40 3.29 -5.52 4.79
CA ASP A 40 2.34 -6.54 5.23
C ASP A 40 1.04 -5.92 5.76
N GLU A 41 1.13 -4.88 6.57
CA GLU A 41 -0.03 -4.12 7.05
C GLU A 41 -0.82 -3.50 5.89
N LEU A 42 -0.13 -2.94 4.88
CA LEU A 42 -0.77 -2.42 3.68
C LEU A 42 -1.48 -3.53 2.90
N SER A 43 -0.82 -4.67 2.70
CA SER A 43 -1.42 -5.82 2.03
C SER A 43 -2.66 -6.32 2.76
N ALA A 44 -2.64 -6.36 4.11
CA ALA A 44 -3.81 -6.73 4.91
C ALA A 44 -4.95 -5.70 4.78
N ALA A 45 -4.63 -4.40 4.77
CA ALA A 45 -5.62 -3.34 4.57
C ALA A 45 -6.29 -3.43 3.18
N ILE A 46 -5.52 -3.74 2.13
CA ILE A 46 -6.06 -4.03 0.79
C ILE A 46 -6.95 -5.28 0.85
N GLY A 47 -6.53 -6.32 1.56
CA GLY A 47 -7.30 -7.54 1.72
C GLY A 47 -8.70 -7.31 2.31
N ILE A 48 -8.85 -6.36 3.23
CA ILE A 48 -10.15 -5.97 3.78
C ILE A 48 -11.05 -5.39 2.66
N LEU A 49 -10.52 -4.49 1.81
CA LEU A 49 -11.28 -3.90 0.70
C LEU A 49 -11.73 -4.95 -0.31
N VAL A 50 -10.85 -5.87 -0.67
CA VAL A 50 -11.13 -6.95 -1.63
C VAL A 50 -12.17 -7.93 -1.06
N ALA A 51 -12.10 -8.26 0.23
CA ALA A 51 -12.98 -9.24 0.87
C ALA A 51 -14.43 -8.74 1.01
N GLU A 52 -14.66 -7.44 1.07
CA GLU A 52 -16.01 -6.87 1.17
C GLU A 52 -16.81 -6.99 -0.14
N GLY A 53 -16.14 -7.09 -1.27
CA GLY A 53 -16.75 -7.47 -2.55
C GLY A 53 -17.63 -6.42 -3.24
N ASP A 54 -17.87 -5.28 -2.61
CA ASP A 54 -18.74 -4.22 -3.14
C ASP A 54 -17.96 -3.14 -3.87
N ILE A 55 -17.05 -3.60 -4.74
CA ILE A 55 -16.19 -2.74 -5.58
C ILE A 55 -16.18 -3.28 -7.01
N SER A 56 -15.99 -2.39 -8.00
CA SER A 56 -15.94 -2.80 -9.40
C SER A 56 -14.81 -3.80 -9.66
N GLN A 57 -15.01 -4.71 -10.64
CA GLN A 57 -14.02 -5.73 -11.01
C GLN A 57 -12.67 -5.13 -11.39
N ASN A 58 -12.65 -3.96 -12.04
CA ASN A 58 -11.42 -3.26 -12.41
C ASN A 58 -10.64 -2.81 -11.16
N ILE A 59 -11.32 -2.22 -10.18
CA ILE A 59 -10.69 -1.82 -8.90
C ILE A 59 -10.22 -3.06 -8.14
N GLN A 60 -11.02 -4.12 -8.08
CA GLN A 60 -10.65 -5.36 -7.41
C GLN A 60 -9.40 -5.99 -8.03
N ALA A 61 -9.34 -6.09 -9.36
CA ALA A 61 -8.17 -6.62 -10.06
C ALA A 61 -6.91 -5.79 -9.79
N PHE A 62 -7.01 -4.45 -9.84
CA PHE A 62 -5.91 -3.55 -9.49
C PHE A 62 -5.41 -3.80 -8.06
N LEU A 63 -6.32 -3.88 -7.08
CA LEU A 63 -5.96 -4.11 -5.68
C LEU A 63 -5.29 -5.47 -5.45
N CYS A 64 -5.77 -6.53 -6.11
CA CYS A 64 -5.14 -7.85 -6.04
C CYS A 64 -3.74 -7.85 -6.65
N ASN A 65 -3.52 -7.16 -7.77
CA ASN A 65 -2.20 -7.00 -8.36
C ASN A 65 -1.27 -6.21 -7.44
N ALA A 66 -1.76 -5.12 -6.83
CA ALA A 66 -0.99 -4.34 -5.87
C ALA A 66 -0.52 -5.20 -4.69
N GLN A 67 -1.34 -6.11 -4.16
CA GLN A 67 -0.90 -7.04 -3.11
C GLN A 67 0.28 -7.92 -3.56
N GLN A 68 0.26 -8.43 -4.80
CA GLN A 68 1.38 -9.21 -5.33
C GLN A 68 2.64 -8.35 -5.46
N ASP A 69 2.52 -7.12 -5.95
CA ASP A 69 3.64 -6.22 -6.12
C ASP A 69 4.24 -5.78 -4.77
N LEU A 70 3.45 -5.67 -3.69
CA LEU A 70 3.99 -5.46 -2.33
C LEU A 70 4.88 -6.63 -1.87
N PHE A 71 4.50 -7.89 -2.19
CA PHE A 71 5.36 -9.05 -1.95
C PHE A 71 6.62 -9.03 -2.82
N ASN A 72 6.52 -8.55 -4.07
CA ASN A 72 7.66 -8.37 -4.95
C ASN A 72 8.64 -7.34 -4.40
N ILE A 73 8.16 -6.18 -3.90
CA ILE A 73 8.99 -5.17 -3.23
C ILE A 73 9.73 -5.78 -2.02
N ALA A 74 9.02 -6.54 -1.18
CA ALA A 74 9.65 -7.23 -0.05
C ALA A 74 10.70 -8.26 -0.51
N GLY A 75 10.43 -8.95 -1.62
CA GLY A 75 11.37 -9.87 -2.27
C GLY A 75 12.66 -9.18 -2.74
N GLU A 76 12.55 -8.01 -3.38
CA GLU A 76 13.70 -7.20 -3.83
C GLU A 76 14.59 -6.75 -2.66
N LEU A 77 13.98 -6.43 -1.51
CA LEU A 77 14.74 -6.07 -0.31
C LEU A 77 15.46 -7.26 0.33
N SER A 78 14.94 -8.48 0.14
CA SER A 78 15.55 -9.71 0.65
C SER A 78 16.64 -10.27 -0.28
N ALA A 79 16.51 -10.01 -1.57
CA ALA A 79 17.37 -10.49 -2.65
C ALA A 79 17.57 -9.37 -3.68
N PRO A 80 18.56 -8.48 -3.49
CA PRO A 80 18.73 -7.28 -4.32
C PRO A 80 18.97 -7.56 -5.81
N GLU A 81 19.42 -8.78 -6.16
CA GLU A 81 19.52 -9.25 -7.54
C GLU A 81 18.16 -9.53 -8.20
N PHE A 82 17.12 -9.75 -7.41
CA PHE A 82 15.76 -9.89 -7.88
C PHE A 82 15.17 -8.50 -8.13
N LYS A 83 14.87 -8.16 -9.39
CA LYS A 83 14.23 -6.92 -9.80
C LYS A 83 12.90 -7.28 -10.44
N SER A 84 11.79 -6.89 -9.81
CA SER A 84 10.43 -7.21 -10.25
C SER A 84 9.56 -5.97 -10.49
N ILE A 85 9.92 -4.86 -9.83
CA ILE A 85 9.24 -3.57 -10.03
C ILE A 85 10.08 -2.75 -11.02
N ASP A 86 9.61 -2.66 -12.24
CA ASP A 86 10.19 -1.87 -13.33
C ASP A 86 9.40 -0.58 -13.59
N GLU A 87 9.80 0.18 -14.60
CA GLU A 87 9.12 1.40 -15.00
C GLU A 87 7.70 1.12 -15.53
N GLU A 88 7.51 -0.01 -16.24
CA GLU A 88 6.21 -0.41 -16.79
C GLU A 88 5.16 -0.59 -15.67
N LYS A 89 5.56 -1.16 -14.54
CA LYS A 89 4.71 -1.29 -13.35
C LYS A 89 4.27 0.06 -12.76
N VAL A 90 5.13 1.07 -12.83
CA VAL A 90 4.80 2.43 -12.40
C VAL A 90 3.81 3.07 -13.39
N GLU A 91 4.07 2.92 -14.68
CA GLU A 91 3.20 3.44 -15.75
C GLU A 91 1.80 2.78 -15.71
N GLU A 92 1.71 1.48 -15.42
CA GLU A 92 0.42 0.79 -15.23
C GLU A 92 -0.45 1.46 -14.15
N ILE A 93 0.17 1.89 -13.02
CA ILE A 93 -0.57 2.62 -11.96
C ILE A 93 -1.00 4.00 -12.46
N GLU A 94 -0.14 4.72 -13.16
CA GLU A 94 -0.46 6.05 -13.69
C GLU A 94 -1.64 5.99 -14.67
N VAL A 95 -1.65 5.00 -15.59
CA VAL A 95 -2.78 4.74 -16.49
C VAL A 95 -4.06 4.42 -15.71
N PHE A 96 -3.95 3.60 -14.66
CA PHE A 96 -5.10 3.29 -13.81
C PHE A 96 -5.64 4.55 -13.10
N ILE A 97 -4.76 5.39 -12.52
CA ILE A 97 -5.15 6.66 -11.90
C ILE A 97 -5.93 7.53 -12.88
N GLU A 98 -5.41 7.75 -14.10
CA GLU A 98 -6.08 8.56 -15.11
C GLU A 98 -7.43 7.99 -15.52
N SER A 99 -7.55 6.67 -15.64
CA SER A 99 -8.81 6.00 -15.99
C SER A 99 -9.93 6.25 -14.97
N ILE A 100 -9.58 6.38 -13.68
CA ILE A 100 -10.52 6.69 -12.60
C ILE A 100 -10.73 8.21 -12.49
N ASN A 101 -9.64 8.97 -12.48
CA ASN A 101 -9.66 10.41 -12.22
C ASN A 101 -10.42 11.19 -13.31
N SER A 102 -10.36 10.74 -14.59
CA SER A 102 -11.11 11.34 -15.69
C SER A 102 -12.63 11.31 -15.49
N GLN A 103 -13.14 10.43 -14.63
CA GLN A 103 -14.56 10.29 -14.30
C GLN A 103 -14.97 11.13 -13.06
N LEU A 104 -14.02 11.74 -12.38
CA LEU A 104 -14.24 12.48 -11.15
C LEU A 104 -14.28 13.99 -11.40
N PRO A 105 -15.11 14.74 -10.65
CA PRO A 105 -15.09 16.19 -10.75
C PRO A 105 -13.75 16.76 -10.24
N PRO A 106 -13.36 17.94 -10.71
CA PRO A 106 -12.16 18.63 -10.22
C PRO A 106 -12.19 18.77 -8.70
N LEU A 107 -11.06 18.52 -8.07
CA LEU A 107 -10.88 18.71 -6.64
C LEU A 107 -10.69 20.22 -6.35
N LYS A 108 -11.47 20.77 -5.41
CA LYS A 108 -11.40 22.17 -5.01
C LYS A 108 -10.81 22.36 -3.62
N GLU A 109 -10.99 21.35 -2.75
CA GLU A 109 -10.57 21.35 -1.35
C GLU A 109 -10.11 19.94 -0.92
N PHE A 110 -9.46 19.86 0.24
CA PHE A 110 -9.06 18.57 0.81
C PHE A 110 -10.29 17.72 1.14
N VAL A 111 -10.22 16.43 0.79
CA VAL A 111 -11.25 15.45 1.10
C VAL A 111 -11.07 14.95 2.54
N VAL A 112 -12.14 14.97 3.29
CA VAL A 112 -12.21 14.40 4.64
C VAL A 112 -12.75 12.97 4.53
N PRO A 113 -12.00 11.94 5.00
CA PRO A 113 -12.50 10.57 5.01
C PRO A 113 -13.75 10.41 5.87
N GLY A 114 -14.68 9.50 5.50
CA GLY A 114 -15.82 9.18 6.37
C GLY A 114 -17.20 9.15 5.69
N VAL A 115 -17.24 9.24 4.36
CA VAL A 115 -18.52 9.21 3.60
C VAL A 115 -19.18 7.84 3.73
N ASN A 116 -18.48 6.79 3.32
CA ASN A 116 -18.93 5.41 3.46
C ASN A 116 -17.76 4.52 3.87
N LEU A 117 -18.03 3.24 4.10
CA LEU A 117 -17.06 2.31 4.65
C LEU A 117 -15.94 2.00 3.66
N GLN A 118 -16.25 1.76 2.38
CA GLN A 118 -15.28 1.42 1.33
C GLN A 118 -14.33 2.60 1.08
N SER A 119 -14.86 3.81 0.91
CA SER A 119 -14.07 5.03 0.77
C SER A 119 -13.17 5.26 2.00
N SER A 120 -13.72 5.12 3.21
CA SER A 120 -12.98 5.33 4.46
C SER A 120 -11.82 4.34 4.62
N ARG A 121 -12.05 3.06 4.32
CA ARG A 121 -11.02 2.01 4.35
C ARG A 121 -9.95 2.23 3.27
N THR A 122 -10.35 2.70 2.09
CA THR A 122 -9.41 3.05 1.03
C THR A 122 -8.51 4.22 1.45
N HIS A 123 -9.05 5.23 2.13
CA HIS A 123 -8.25 6.29 2.72
C HIS A 123 -7.31 5.78 3.83
N LEU A 124 -7.73 4.78 4.61
CA LEU A 124 -6.86 4.13 5.59
C LEU A 124 -5.70 3.41 4.89
N ALA A 125 -5.99 2.59 3.86
CA ALA A 125 -4.95 1.93 3.05
C ALA A 125 -3.98 2.95 2.44
N ARG A 126 -4.49 4.10 1.93
CA ARG A 126 -3.67 5.21 1.46
C ARG A 126 -2.72 5.73 2.54
N ALA A 127 -3.21 5.95 3.75
CA ALA A 127 -2.38 6.45 4.85
C ALA A 127 -1.29 5.46 5.27
N ILE A 128 -1.61 4.16 5.28
CA ILE A 128 -0.67 3.07 5.52
C ILE A 128 0.37 2.99 4.40
N CYS A 129 -0.05 3.09 3.12
CA CYS A 129 0.85 3.13 1.96
C CYS A 129 1.87 4.26 2.08
N ARG A 130 1.43 5.46 2.44
CA ARG A 130 2.31 6.61 2.67
C ARG A 130 3.27 6.40 3.84
N ARG A 131 2.90 5.63 4.84
CA ARG A 131 3.82 5.21 5.91
C ARG A 131 4.85 4.23 5.38
N ALA A 132 4.44 3.20 4.64
CA ALA A 132 5.35 2.25 4.00
C ALA A 132 6.35 2.95 3.07
N GLU A 133 5.90 3.91 2.26
CA GLU A 133 6.76 4.75 1.42
C GLU A 133 7.83 5.48 2.25
N ARG A 134 7.43 6.17 3.34
CA ARG A 134 8.40 6.89 4.19
C ARG A 134 9.43 5.97 4.84
N GLU A 135 9.01 4.79 5.30
CA GLU A 135 9.95 3.82 5.88
C GLU A 135 10.88 3.23 4.83
N LEU A 136 10.41 3.02 3.59
CA LEU A 136 11.24 2.60 2.47
C LEU A 136 12.24 3.69 2.06
N VAL A 137 11.82 4.96 2.02
CA VAL A 137 12.72 6.11 1.78
C VAL A 137 13.81 6.18 2.85
N LYS A 138 13.47 5.96 4.11
CA LYS A 138 14.43 5.92 5.22
C LYS A 138 15.43 4.77 5.04
N LEU A 139 14.96 3.57 4.68
CA LEU A 139 15.84 2.43 4.38
C LEU A 139 16.79 2.73 3.22
N ALA A 140 16.34 3.47 2.20
CA ALA A 140 17.15 3.84 1.03
C ALA A 140 18.33 4.78 1.38
N LEU A 141 18.38 5.37 2.57
CA LEU A 141 19.54 6.12 3.07
C LEU A 141 20.68 5.18 3.53
N GLU A 142 20.36 3.93 3.86
CA GLU A 142 21.27 2.98 4.48
C GLU A 142 21.61 1.79 3.55
N LYS A 143 20.68 1.45 2.65
CA LYS A 143 20.80 0.28 1.75
C LYS A 143 20.37 0.64 0.33
N GLU A 144 20.87 -0.13 -0.63
CA GLU A 144 20.36 -0.05 -2.01
C GLU A 144 18.91 -0.52 -2.07
N VAL A 145 18.04 0.34 -2.59
CA VAL A 145 16.62 0.08 -2.83
C VAL A 145 16.33 0.35 -4.30
N ASN A 146 15.50 -0.47 -4.91
CA ASN A 146 15.05 -0.25 -6.28
C ASN A 146 14.30 1.10 -6.37
N PRO A 147 14.75 2.08 -7.19
CA PRO A 147 14.10 3.37 -7.31
C PRO A 147 12.65 3.26 -7.80
N ASN A 148 12.33 2.24 -8.61
CA ASN A 148 10.98 2.03 -9.09
C ASN A 148 10.04 1.55 -7.97
N SER A 149 10.52 0.85 -6.95
CA SER A 149 9.73 0.48 -5.78
C SER A 149 9.33 1.71 -4.95
N LEU A 150 10.18 2.74 -4.87
CA LEU A 150 9.82 4.03 -4.26
C LEU A 150 8.76 4.76 -5.08
N LYS A 151 8.94 4.87 -6.41
CA LYS A 151 7.94 5.47 -7.32
C LYS A 151 6.61 4.73 -7.22
N TYR A 152 6.66 3.39 -7.22
CA TYR A 152 5.49 2.52 -7.13
C TYR A 152 4.64 2.84 -5.90
N LEU A 153 5.22 2.84 -4.69
CA LEU A 153 4.48 3.15 -3.46
C LEU A 153 3.91 4.57 -3.46
N ASN A 154 4.65 5.55 -4.00
CA ASN A 154 4.17 6.89 -4.15
C ASN A 154 2.91 6.93 -5.04
N ARG A 155 2.97 6.39 -6.26
CA ARG A 155 1.84 6.31 -7.20
C ARG A 155 0.69 5.44 -6.65
N LEU A 156 0.98 4.35 -5.95
CA LEU A 156 -0.04 3.51 -5.31
C LEU A 156 -0.85 4.31 -4.29
N SER A 157 -0.20 5.22 -3.53
CA SER A 157 -0.92 6.10 -2.62
C SER A 157 -1.87 7.06 -3.34
N ASP A 158 -1.50 7.56 -4.54
CA ASP A 158 -2.35 8.40 -5.37
C ASP A 158 -3.50 7.59 -5.99
N ALA A 159 -3.24 6.34 -6.39
CA ALA A 159 -4.29 5.41 -6.84
C ALA A 159 -5.34 5.18 -5.75
N PHE A 160 -4.94 4.92 -4.51
CA PHE A 160 -5.89 4.82 -3.39
C PHE A 160 -6.71 6.10 -3.22
N PHE A 161 -6.13 7.26 -3.43
CA PHE A 161 -6.86 8.52 -3.31
C PHE A 161 -7.98 8.63 -4.35
N VAL A 162 -7.70 8.37 -5.62
CA VAL A 162 -8.73 8.44 -6.67
C VAL A 162 -9.77 7.33 -6.52
N VAL A 163 -9.38 6.12 -6.08
CA VAL A 163 -10.29 5.02 -5.78
C VAL A 163 -11.23 5.40 -4.61
N ALA A 164 -10.71 5.97 -3.53
CA ALA A 164 -11.52 6.41 -2.40
C ALA A 164 -12.57 7.44 -2.81
N ARG A 165 -12.19 8.40 -3.67
CA ARG A 165 -13.10 9.39 -4.25
C ARG A 165 -14.18 8.75 -5.11
N LYS A 166 -13.80 7.76 -5.93
CA LYS A 166 -14.73 7.01 -6.79
C LYS A 166 -15.75 6.26 -5.94
N LEU A 167 -15.31 5.50 -4.95
CA LEU A 167 -16.15 4.71 -4.07
C LEU A 167 -17.10 5.58 -3.21
N ALA A 168 -16.67 6.78 -2.80
CA ALA A 168 -17.54 7.73 -2.11
C ALA A 168 -18.76 8.14 -2.96
N ARG A 169 -18.62 8.14 -4.30
CA ARG A 169 -19.65 8.59 -5.25
C ARG A 169 -20.50 7.49 -5.82
N ASP A 170 -20.04 6.25 -5.80
CA ASP A 170 -20.79 5.10 -6.35
C ASP A 170 -22.08 4.83 -5.58
N GLU A 171 -22.16 5.24 -4.30
CA GLU A 171 -23.38 5.17 -3.47
C GLU A 171 -24.24 6.45 -3.54
N ASN A 172 -24.06 7.31 -4.56
CA ASN A 172 -24.71 8.61 -4.69
C ASN A 172 -24.44 9.57 -3.53
N GLU A 173 -23.39 9.37 -2.78
CA GLU A 173 -22.96 10.26 -1.72
C GLU A 173 -21.95 11.30 -2.26
N ASN A 174 -21.88 12.44 -1.57
CA ASN A 174 -20.91 13.47 -1.92
C ASN A 174 -19.70 13.39 -1.00
N GLU A 175 -18.52 13.59 -1.57
CA GLU A 175 -17.29 13.74 -0.79
C GLU A 175 -17.46 14.85 0.24
N VAL A 176 -17.08 14.56 1.48
CA VAL A 176 -16.94 15.60 2.51
C VAL A 176 -15.63 16.32 2.28
N VAL A 177 -15.67 17.63 2.12
CA VAL A 177 -14.48 18.46 1.96
C VAL A 177 -14.19 19.24 3.24
N TRP A 178 -12.91 19.58 3.41
CA TRP A 178 -12.50 20.40 4.54
C TRP A 178 -13.08 21.81 4.44
N ASP A 179 -13.79 22.19 5.52
CA ASP A 179 -14.36 23.52 5.69
C ASP A 179 -13.44 24.33 6.62
N HIS A 180 -12.58 25.16 6.02
CA HIS A 180 -11.66 26.05 6.73
C HIS A 180 -12.35 27.29 7.35
N GLN A 181 -13.64 27.52 7.04
CA GLN A 181 -14.45 28.62 7.61
C GLN A 181 -15.39 28.15 8.72
N ARG A 182 -15.30 26.87 9.11
CA ARG A 182 -16.12 26.31 10.18
C ARG A 182 -15.90 27.09 11.47
N GLN A 183 -16.85 27.96 11.79
CA GLN A 183 -16.89 28.61 13.10
C GLN A 183 -17.30 27.57 14.14
N GLU A 184 -16.59 27.51 15.26
CA GLU A 184 -17.02 26.74 16.41
C GLU A 184 -18.39 27.26 16.86
N LYS A 185 -19.39 26.34 16.85
CA LYS A 185 -20.70 26.59 17.43
C LYS A 185 -20.68 26.19 18.89
#